data_9f6f3a5066f327471009405fc857d067
#
_entry.id   9f6f3a5066f327471009405fc857d067
#
_cell.length_a   1.000
_cell.length_b   1.000
_cell.length_c   1.000
_cell.angle_alpha   90.00
_cell.angle_beta   90.00
_cell.angle_gamma   90.00
#
_symmetry.space_group_name_H-M   'P 1'
#
loop_
_entity.id
_entity.type
_entity.pdbx_description
1 polymer ?
#
loop_
_entity_poly.entity_id
_entity_poly.type
_entity_poly.pdbx_seq_one_letter_code
_entity_poly.pdbx_strand_id
1 'polypeptide(L)'
;AELKANSKIEVLLGAAIHEIYGNAHVEGIAYAQRGKEGEQRLAVKGVFIYLQGGVPITDFLQGQIETSAQGCILVDREFQTNVPGVFAVGDVLCQHIKQAVIAAADGATAGIAVEKYLRGRAKMGVDWK
;
A
#
# COMPACT_ATOMS: atom_id res chain seq x y z
N ALA A 1 -14.12 15.76 15.80
CA ALA A 1 -15.28 16.63 16.09
C ALA A 1 -16.01 17.03 14.81
N GLU A 2 -15.30 17.47 13.75
CA GLU A 2 -15.88 18.00 12.51
C GLU A 2 -16.67 16.98 11.69
N LEU A 3 -16.20 15.75 11.57
CA LEU A 3 -16.89 14.69 10.81
C LEU A 3 -18.29 14.39 11.36
N LYS A 4 -18.46 14.39 12.68
CA LYS A 4 -19.75 14.11 13.33
C LYS A 4 -20.74 15.29 13.22
N ALA A 5 -20.25 16.48 12.93
CA ALA A 5 -21.09 17.67 12.76
C ALA A 5 -21.68 17.79 11.34
N ASN A 6 -21.18 17.03 10.37
CA ASN A 6 -21.65 17.07 9.00
C ASN A 6 -22.83 16.11 8.81
N SER A 7 -24.01 16.64 8.53
CA SER A 7 -25.25 15.85 8.31
C SER A 7 -25.22 14.90 7.12
N LYS A 8 -24.22 15.05 6.21
CA LYS A 8 -24.01 14.15 5.07
C LYS A 8 -23.11 12.95 5.38
N ILE A 9 -22.55 12.90 6.59
CA ILE A 9 -21.60 11.86 7.00
C ILE A 9 -22.19 11.09 8.18
N GLU A 10 -22.34 9.79 8.00
CA GLU A 10 -22.64 8.85 9.07
C GLU A 10 -21.39 8.09 9.46
N VAL A 11 -21.09 8.02 10.76
CA VAL A 11 -19.93 7.29 11.27
C VAL A 11 -20.40 6.06 12.05
N LEU A 12 -20.13 4.89 11.48
CA LEU A 12 -20.46 3.59 12.08
C LEU A 12 -19.26 3.09 12.89
N LEU A 13 -19.26 3.36 14.19
CA LEU A 13 -18.19 2.88 15.09
C LEU A 13 -18.36 1.41 15.43
N GLY A 14 -17.23 0.68 15.53
CA GLY A 14 -17.23 -0.73 15.87
C GLY A 14 -17.86 -1.63 14.81
N ALA A 15 -17.90 -1.15 13.55
CA ALA A 15 -18.33 -1.93 12.41
C ALA A 15 -17.16 -2.71 11.81
N ALA A 16 -17.38 -4.01 11.53
CA ALA A 16 -16.46 -4.87 10.80
C ALA A 16 -17.14 -5.31 9.50
N ILE A 17 -16.58 -4.90 8.36
CA ILE A 17 -17.11 -5.27 7.04
C ILE A 17 -16.69 -6.71 6.73
N HIS A 18 -17.65 -7.53 6.29
CA HIS A 18 -17.44 -8.92 5.90
C HIS A 18 -17.52 -9.08 4.39
N GLU A 19 -18.37 -8.30 3.73
CA GLU A 19 -18.62 -8.45 2.31
C GLU A 19 -18.89 -7.10 1.66
N ILE A 20 -18.41 -6.93 0.44
CA ILE A 20 -18.85 -5.91 -0.50
C ILE A 20 -19.60 -6.66 -1.59
N TYR A 21 -20.91 -6.44 -1.71
CA TYR A 21 -21.73 -7.19 -2.65
C TYR A 21 -22.26 -6.33 -3.79
N GLY A 22 -22.58 -7.00 -4.88
CA GLY A 22 -23.14 -6.44 -6.09
C GLY A 22 -22.90 -7.38 -7.27
N ASN A 23 -23.47 -7.06 -8.41
CA ASN A 23 -23.27 -7.85 -9.62
C ASN A 23 -22.37 -7.07 -10.62
N ALA A 24 -22.95 -6.23 -11.48
CA ALA A 24 -22.16 -5.40 -12.41
C ALA A 24 -21.57 -4.15 -11.71
N HIS A 25 -22.16 -3.72 -10.61
CA HIS A 25 -21.76 -2.57 -9.81
C HIS A 25 -21.86 -2.89 -8.34
N VAL A 26 -21.17 -2.10 -7.49
CA VAL A 26 -21.35 -2.18 -6.04
C VAL A 26 -22.76 -1.78 -5.68
N GLU A 27 -23.44 -2.64 -4.96
CA GLU A 27 -24.83 -2.43 -4.48
C GLU A 27 -24.87 -2.18 -2.98
N GLY A 28 -23.88 -2.70 -2.23
CA GLY A 28 -23.83 -2.49 -0.81
C GLY A 28 -22.66 -3.20 -0.12
N ILE A 29 -22.70 -3.10 1.20
CA ILE A 29 -21.79 -3.79 2.11
C ILE A 29 -22.58 -4.57 3.16
N ALA A 30 -22.05 -5.73 3.56
CA ALA A 30 -22.49 -6.47 4.73
C ALA A 30 -21.45 -6.32 5.84
N TYR A 31 -21.93 -6.04 7.06
CA TYR A 31 -21.06 -5.78 8.20
C TYR A 31 -21.68 -6.24 9.51
N ALA A 32 -20.85 -6.59 10.48
CA ALA A 32 -21.26 -6.72 11.88
C ALA A 32 -20.95 -5.42 12.62
N GLN A 33 -21.81 -5.05 13.56
CA GLN A 33 -21.59 -3.88 14.39
C GLN A 33 -21.63 -4.24 15.87
N ARG A 34 -20.63 -3.82 16.62
CA ARG A 34 -20.56 -4.06 18.06
C ARG A 34 -21.82 -3.53 18.76
N GLY A 35 -22.53 -4.40 19.49
CA GLY A 35 -23.76 -4.06 20.21
C GLY A 35 -25.03 -4.20 19.36
N LYS A 36 -24.92 -4.69 18.13
CA LYS A 36 -26.08 -5.13 17.34
C LYS A 36 -25.98 -6.63 17.07
N GLU A 37 -27.09 -7.33 17.13
CA GLU A 37 -27.16 -8.76 16.77
C GLU A 37 -27.32 -8.91 15.25
N GLY A 38 -26.64 -9.93 14.71
CA GLY A 38 -26.74 -10.32 13.31
C GLY A 38 -25.97 -9.39 12.35
N GLU A 39 -25.96 -9.80 11.10
CA GLU A 39 -25.37 -9.05 10.00
C GLU A 39 -26.24 -7.86 9.61
N GLN A 40 -25.63 -6.72 9.45
CA GLN A 40 -26.26 -5.51 8.95
C GLN A 40 -25.92 -5.34 7.47
N ARG A 41 -26.83 -4.74 6.70
CA ARG A 41 -26.61 -4.41 5.30
C ARG A 41 -26.81 -2.91 5.05
N LEU A 42 -25.89 -2.32 4.31
CA LEU A 42 -25.95 -0.90 3.94
C LEU A 42 -25.81 -0.78 2.42
N ALA A 43 -26.82 -0.21 1.78
CA ALA A 43 -26.78 0.08 0.35
C ALA A 43 -25.82 1.24 0.09
N VAL A 44 -24.81 1.00 -0.75
CA VAL A 44 -23.82 2.00 -1.19
C VAL A 44 -23.52 1.81 -2.67
N LYS A 45 -23.16 2.89 -3.36
CA LYS A 45 -22.82 2.88 -4.79
C LYS A 45 -21.31 2.77 -5.04
N GLY A 46 -20.51 2.86 -4.00
CA GLY A 46 -19.06 2.74 -4.08
C GLY A 46 -18.46 2.53 -2.70
N VAL A 47 -17.31 1.88 -2.64
CA VAL A 47 -16.56 1.62 -1.41
C VAL A 47 -15.12 2.05 -1.61
N PHE A 48 -14.62 2.89 -0.71
CA PHE A 48 -13.21 3.25 -0.64
C PHE A 48 -12.58 2.55 0.56
N ILE A 49 -11.70 1.60 0.29
CA ILE A 49 -11.02 0.82 1.32
C ILE A 49 -9.77 1.58 1.76
N TYR A 50 -9.77 2.06 3.02
CA TYR A 50 -8.63 2.74 3.62
C TYR A 50 -8.34 2.10 4.98
N LEU A 51 -7.49 1.08 4.97
CA LEU A 51 -7.06 0.35 6.17
C LEU A 51 -5.67 0.81 6.58
N GLN A 52 -5.53 1.26 7.84
CA GLN A 52 -4.23 1.55 8.43
C GLN A 52 -3.60 0.29 9.01
N GLY A 53 -2.26 0.20 8.94
CA GLY A 53 -1.49 -0.82 9.65
C GLY A 53 -1.37 -2.17 8.93
N GLY A 54 -1.63 -2.21 7.63
CA GLY A 54 -1.34 -3.41 6.84
C GLY A 54 0.16 -3.68 6.78
N VAL A 55 0.57 -4.93 7.07
CA VAL A 55 1.90 -5.45 6.76
C VAL A 55 2.00 -5.56 5.24
N PRO A 56 3.14 -5.21 4.61
CA PRO A 56 3.32 -5.45 3.18
C PRO A 56 3.12 -6.93 2.83
N ILE A 57 2.40 -7.19 1.73
CA ILE A 57 2.20 -8.56 1.25
C ILE A 57 3.47 -8.97 0.51
N THR A 58 4.37 -9.65 1.22
CA THR A 58 5.68 -10.10 0.71
C THR A 58 5.81 -11.63 0.68
N ASP A 59 4.74 -12.36 0.98
CA ASP A 59 4.72 -13.82 1.04
C ASP A 59 5.14 -14.49 -0.27
N PHE A 60 4.82 -13.85 -1.41
CA PHE A 60 5.21 -14.33 -2.74
C PHE A 60 6.72 -14.37 -2.96
N LEU A 61 7.49 -13.64 -2.17
CA LEU A 61 8.95 -13.61 -2.23
C LEU A 61 9.60 -14.85 -1.59
N GLN A 62 8.83 -15.65 -0.86
CA GLN A 62 9.25 -16.92 -0.24
C GLN A 62 10.58 -16.81 0.55
N GLY A 63 10.81 -15.68 1.19
CA GLY A 63 12.02 -15.43 1.98
C GLY A 63 13.31 -15.21 1.18
N GLN A 64 13.24 -15.07 -0.15
CA GLN A 64 14.42 -14.85 -1.00
C GLN A 64 14.97 -13.41 -0.87
N ILE A 65 14.14 -12.47 -0.45
CA ILE A 65 14.51 -11.07 -0.26
C ILE A 65 14.43 -10.74 1.22
N GLU A 66 15.43 -10.03 1.72
CA GLU A 66 15.49 -9.60 3.11
C GLU A 66 14.38 -8.61 3.42
N THR A 67 13.70 -8.85 4.53
CA THR A 67 12.66 -7.97 5.06
C THR A 67 12.92 -7.61 6.51
N SER A 68 12.37 -6.50 6.97
CA SER A 68 12.36 -6.14 8.38
C SER A 68 11.42 -7.05 9.17
N ALA A 69 11.46 -6.96 10.51
CA ALA A 69 10.50 -7.64 11.38
C ALA A 69 9.04 -7.27 11.11
N GLN A 70 8.80 -6.13 10.46
CA GLN A 70 7.47 -5.66 10.05
C GLN A 70 7.11 -6.10 8.61
N GLY A 71 7.91 -6.94 7.97
CA GLY A 71 7.69 -7.43 6.61
C GLY A 71 8.03 -6.42 5.50
N CYS A 72 8.68 -5.30 5.81
CA CYS A 72 9.07 -4.29 4.83
C CYS A 72 10.34 -4.73 4.11
N ILE A 73 10.41 -4.62 2.79
CA ILE A 73 11.60 -4.97 2.01
C ILE A 73 12.75 -4.02 2.37
N LEU A 74 13.93 -4.60 2.61
CA LEU A 74 15.14 -3.84 2.88
C LEU A 74 15.87 -3.55 1.57
N VAL A 75 16.27 -2.29 1.39
CA VAL A 75 17.01 -1.82 0.21
C VAL A 75 18.15 -0.89 0.62
N ASP A 76 19.11 -0.77 -0.26
CA ASP A 76 20.15 0.24 -0.15
C ASP A 76 19.67 1.64 -0.63
N ARG A 77 20.60 2.59 -0.73
CA ARG A 77 20.30 3.97 -1.17
C ARG A 77 19.89 4.08 -2.64
N GLU A 78 20.11 3.04 -3.42
CA GLU A 78 19.79 2.94 -4.83
C GLU A 78 18.57 2.01 -5.07
N PHE A 79 17.83 1.69 -4.00
CA PHE A 79 16.66 0.81 -4.02
C PHE A 79 16.95 -0.64 -4.40
N GLN A 80 18.22 -1.08 -4.38
CA GLN A 80 18.58 -2.46 -4.64
C GLN A 80 18.40 -3.29 -3.37
N THR A 81 17.82 -4.48 -3.52
CA THR A 81 17.67 -5.46 -2.43
C THR A 81 18.97 -6.24 -2.21
N ASN A 82 18.97 -7.16 -1.25
CA ASN A 82 20.07 -8.13 -1.05
C ASN A 82 20.28 -9.05 -2.27
N VAL A 83 19.31 -9.16 -3.17
CA VAL A 83 19.41 -9.96 -4.40
C VAL A 83 19.85 -9.07 -5.56
N PRO A 84 21.02 -9.31 -6.18
CA PRO A 84 21.51 -8.50 -7.28
C PRO A 84 20.51 -8.44 -8.45
N GLY A 85 20.26 -7.23 -8.95
CA GLY A 85 19.30 -6.98 -10.05
C GLY A 85 17.84 -6.94 -9.64
N VAL A 86 17.53 -7.09 -8.35
CA VAL A 86 16.19 -6.92 -7.80
C VAL A 86 16.11 -5.62 -7.04
N PHE A 87 15.15 -4.78 -7.40
CA PHE A 87 14.91 -3.46 -6.80
C PHE A 87 13.50 -3.42 -6.23
N ALA A 88 13.32 -2.66 -5.14
CA ALA A 88 12.01 -2.45 -4.54
C ALA A 88 11.80 -0.96 -4.25
N VAL A 89 10.58 -0.47 -4.47
CA VAL A 89 10.22 0.95 -4.35
C VAL A 89 8.83 1.13 -3.73
N GLY A 90 8.55 2.30 -3.20
CA GLY A 90 7.24 2.69 -2.74
C GLY A 90 6.84 2.10 -1.39
N ASP A 91 5.56 1.88 -1.20
CA ASP A 91 4.95 1.55 0.10
C ASP A 91 5.47 0.26 0.74
N VAL A 92 6.00 -0.65 -0.05
CA VAL A 92 6.56 -1.93 0.41
C VAL A 92 7.83 -1.76 1.25
N LEU A 93 8.50 -0.61 1.15
CA LEU A 93 9.71 -0.30 1.92
C LEU A 93 9.39 0.17 3.35
N CYS A 94 8.17 0.66 3.61
CA CYS A 94 7.71 1.23 4.89
C CYS A 94 8.55 2.41 5.43
N GLN A 95 9.48 2.93 4.66
CA GLN A 95 10.42 3.98 5.10
C GLN A 95 9.85 5.39 4.92
N HIS A 96 8.81 5.54 4.12
CA HIS A 96 8.27 6.82 3.69
C HIS A 96 6.80 6.98 4.06
N ILE A 97 6.33 8.23 4.00
CA ILE A 97 4.91 8.53 4.01
C ILE A 97 4.30 7.89 2.76
N LYS A 98 3.26 7.06 2.96
CA LYS A 98 2.58 6.34 1.87
C LYS A 98 1.79 7.31 1.00
N GLN A 99 2.43 7.80 -0.05
CA GLN A 99 1.88 8.72 -1.03
C GLN A 99 2.33 8.31 -2.44
N ALA A 100 1.40 8.36 -3.39
CA ALA A 100 1.68 7.97 -4.78
C ALA A 100 2.83 8.78 -5.40
N VAL A 101 2.95 10.07 -5.08
CA VAL A 101 4.03 10.92 -5.58
C VAL A 101 5.40 10.48 -5.05
N ILE A 102 5.48 10.02 -3.82
CA ILE A 102 6.72 9.50 -3.23
C ILE A 102 7.11 8.19 -3.89
N ALA A 103 6.17 7.26 -4.02
CA ALA A 103 6.39 5.99 -4.71
C ALA A 103 6.83 6.19 -6.18
N ALA A 104 6.30 7.19 -6.86
CA ALA A 104 6.72 7.55 -8.22
C ALA A 104 8.16 8.11 -8.26
N ALA A 105 8.55 8.93 -7.28
CA ALA A 105 9.91 9.45 -7.16
C ALA A 105 10.93 8.33 -6.87
N ASP A 106 10.58 7.40 -5.98
CA ASP A 106 11.38 6.19 -5.74
C ASP A 106 11.57 5.39 -7.02
N GLY A 107 10.47 5.19 -7.79
CA GLY A 107 10.50 4.50 -9.08
C GLY A 107 11.42 5.17 -10.11
N ALA A 108 11.39 6.49 -10.19
CA ALA A 108 12.28 7.26 -11.07
C ALA A 108 13.76 7.05 -10.68
N THR A 109 14.07 7.13 -9.39
CA THR A 109 15.42 6.92 -8.88
C THR A 109 15.88 5.47 -9.11
N ALA A 110 15.04 4.49 -8.80
CA ALA A 110 15.35 3.08 -9.05
C ALA A 110 15.56 2.79 -10.53
N GLY A 111 14.81 3.44 -11.44
CA GLY A 111 15.01 3.31 -12.88
C GLY A 111 16.42 3.68 -13.32
N ILE A 112 16.98 4.77 -12.76
CA ILE A 112 18.38 5.18 -13.00
C ILE A 112 19.35 4.14 -12.40
N ALA A 113 19.04 3.60 -11.22
CA ALA A 113 19.87 2.57 -10.58
C ALA A 113 19.86 1.25 -11.38
N VAL A 114 18.72 0.86 -11.94
CA VAL A 114 18.60 -0.29 -12.85
C VAL A 114 19.45 -0.08 -14.11
N GLU A 115 19.40 1.10 -14.74
CA GLU A 115 20.25 1.43 -15.87
C GLU A 115 21.74 1.31 -15.53
N LYS A 116 22.14 1.87 -14.37
CA LYS A 116 23.50 1.73 -13.84
C LYS A 116 23.90 0.26 -13.73
N TYR A 117 23.04 -0.56 -13.11
CA TYR A 117 23.27 -1.98 -12.92
C TYR A 117 23.45 -2.73 -14.26
N LEU A 118 22.54 -2.51 -15.20
CA LEU A 118 22.58 -3.17 -16.50
C LEU A 118 23.82 -2.78 -17.33
N ARG A 119 24.33 -1.57 -17.16
CA ARG A 119 25.52 -1.08 -17.86
C ARG A 119 26.82 -1.35 -17.13
N GLY A 120 26.79 -1.97 -15.96
CA GLY A 120 27.96 -2.24 -15.13
C GLY A 120 28.70 -0.97 -14.65
N ARG A 121 27.99 0.14 -14.49
CA ARG A 121 28.57 1.41 -14.04
C ARG A 121 28.74 1.42 -12.52
N ALA A 122 29.84 2.01 -12.05
CA ALA A 122 30.11 2.15 -10.62
C ALA A 122 29.21 3.19 -9.92
N LYS A 123 28.70 4.22 -10.67
CA LYS A 123 27.88 5.29 -10.13
C LYS A 123 26.66 5.52 -10.99
N MET A 124 25.56 5.99 -10.40
CA MET A 124 24.43 6.54 -11.15
C MET A 124 24.90 7.72 -11.99
N GLY A 125 24.48 7.77 -13.26
CA GLY A 125 24.75 8.90 -14.12
C GLY A 125 23.96 10.12 -13.63
N VAL A 126 24.63 11.25 -13.41
CA VAL A 126 23.97 12.55 -13.27
C VAL A 126 24.00 13.22 -14.64
N ASP A 127 22.83 13.56 -15.16
CA ASP A 127 22.69 14.17 -16.49
C ASP A 127 23.13 15.63 -16.56
N TRP A 128 23.68 16.17 -15.47
CA TRP A 128 24.19 17.54 -15.40
C TRP A 128 25.67 17.54 -15.73
N LYS A 129 26.00 17.96 -16.93
CA LYS A 129 27.34 18.42 -17.33
C LYS A 129 27.37 19.92 -17.36
#